data_4a7c695c2655765d7d7f4e2a886d1743
#
_entry.id   4a7c695c2655765d7d7f4e2a886d1743
#
_cell.length_a   1.000
_cell.length_b   1.000
_cell.length_c   1.000
_cell.angle_alpha   90.00
_cell.angle_beta   90.00
_cell.angle_gamma   90.00
#
_symmetry.space_group_name_H-M   'P 1'
#
loop_
_entity.id
_entity.type
_entity.pdbx_description
1 polymer ?
#
loop_
_entity_poly.entity_id
_entity_poly.type
_entity_poly.pdbx_seq_one_letter_code
_entity_poly.pdbx_strand_id
1 'polypeptide(L)'
;CGLPNPPDTNYQTAVFDNIETMCCPGCLAVTEAIVEHGLTDYYKFRTAPAAKAENGLEEQAILEQLSIFDAAELQADFVTDEGQLKSVQLTLEGITCAACGWLIERHLSKVAGISQNSVNVSTSRAMVKWDPAHISLSEILKQFAAIGYTARPFSAEEHEQMYQAQHKRFIKQLGLA
;
A
#
# COMPACT_ATOMS: atom_id res chain seq x y z
N CYS A 1 7.35 -3.32 12.23
CA CYS A 1 8.04 -2.03 12.11
C CYS A 1 9.49 -2.05 12.61
N GLY A 2 10.00 -3.18 13.12
CA GLY A 2 11.41 -3.31 13.55
C GLY A 2 11.79 -2.59 14.85
N LEU A 3 10.84 -2.01 15.56
CA LEU A 3 11.08 -1.48 16.90
C LEU A 3 11.18 -2.61 17.93
N PRO A 4 12.01 -2.45 18.99
CA PRO A 4 12.05 -3.41 20.08
C PRO A 4 10.70 -3.49 20.79
N ASN A 5 10.31 -4.68 21.21
CA ASN A 5 9.08 -4.86 21.96
C ASN A 5 9.25 -4.26 23.36
N PRO A 6 8.29 -3.44 23.84
CA PRO A 6 8.29 -3.00 25.24
C PRO A 6 8.21 -4.18 26.20
N PRO A 7 8.88 -4.14 27.38
CA PRO A 7 8.98 -5.29 28.29
C PRO A 7 7.63 -5.79 28.84
N ASP A 8 6.62 -4.93 28.93
CA ASP A 8 5.31 -5.24 29.50
C ASP A 8 4.17 -5.18 28.46
N THR A 9 4.47 -5.46 27.19
CA THR A 9 3.45 -5.40 26.14
C THR A 9 2.55 -6.62 26.14
N ASN A 10 1.23 -6.39 26.08
CA ASN A 10 0.20 -7.42 25.93
C ASN A 10 -0.25 -7.62 24.47
N TYR A 11 0.45 -6.99 23.51
CA TYR A 11 0.11 -7.09 22.08
C TYR A 11 0.65 -8.41 21.52
N GLN A 12 -0.14 -9.48 21.62
CA GLN A 12 0.25 -10.83 21.21
C GLN A 12 -0.76 -11.41 20.23
N THR A 13 -0.28 -12.12 19.22
CA THR A 13 -1.11 -12.87 18.29
C THR A 13 -0.37 -14.14 17.83
N ALA A 14 -1.14 -15.14 17.41
CA ALA A 14 -0.57 -16.36 16.89
C ALA A 14 -0.13 -16.17 15.42
N VAL A 15 1.15 -16.43 15.15
CA VAL A 15 1.70 -16.47 13.79
C VAL A 15 2.29 -17.86 13.59
N PHE A 16 1.76 -18.63 12.64
CA PHE A 16 1.96 -20.07 12.55
C PHE A 16 1.53 -20.75 13.90
N ASP A 17 2.37 -21.56 14.47
CA ASP A 17 2.11 -22.28 15.74
C ASP A 17 2.72 -21.56 16.97
N ASN A 18 3.24 -20.33 16.78
CA ASN A 18 3.91 -19.56 17.84
C ASN A 18 3.12 -18.32 18.21
N ILE A 19 3.15 -17.98 19.51
CA ILE A 19 2.65 -16.67 19.99
C ILE A 19 3.75 -15.64 19.80
N GLU A 20 3.50 -14.65 18.96
CA GLU A 20 4.43 -13.58 18.67
C GLU A 20 3.98 -12.29 19.36
N THR A 21 4.94 -11.58 19.93
CA THR A 21 4.70 -10.32 20.64
C THR A 21 5.00 -9.13 19.72
N MET A 22 4.05 -8.21 19.66
CA MET A 22 4.15 -7.02 18.81
C MET A 22 4.55 -5.79 19.61
N CYS A 23 5.25 -4.86 18.98
CA CYS A 23 5.75 -3.65 19.64
C CYS A 23 4.66 -2.59 19.91
N CYS A 24 3.52 -2.64 19.21
CA CYS A 24 2.44 -1.66 19.35
C CYS A 24 1.11 -2.20 18.78
N PRO A 25 -0.03 -1.53 19.08
CA PRO A 25 -1.35 -1.94 18.58
C PRO A 25 -1.44 -1.98 17.05
N GLY A 26 -0.78 -1.06 16.35
CA GLY A 26 -0.76 -1.03 14.89
C GLY A 26 -0.07 -2.26 14.29
N CYS A 27 1.06 -2.69 14.87
CA CYS A 27 1.71 -3.93 14.44
C CYS A 27 0.86 -5.16 14.74
N LEU A 28 0.11 -5.18 15.84
CA LEU A 28 -0.84 -6.24 16.16
C LEU A 28 -1.93 -6.33 15.09
N ALA A 29 -2.61 -5.20 14.82
CA ALA A 29 -3.72 -5.15 13.85
C ALA A 29 -3.29 -5.61 12.45
N VAL A 30 -2.13 -5.15 11.96
CA VAL A 30 -1.59 -5.57 10.66
C VAL A 30 -1.24 -7.06 10.66
N THR A 31 -0.65 -7.58 11.75
CA THR A 31 -0.32 -9.01 11.84
C THR A 31 -1.57 -9.86 11.86
N GLU A 32 -2.60 -9.47 12.62
CA GLU A 32 -3.89 -10.17 12.66
C GLU A 32 -4.55 -10.17 11.27
N ALA A 33 -4.57 -9.06 10.57
CA ALA A 33 -5.08 -9.00 9.20
C ALA A 33 -4.33 -9.97 8.25
N ILE A 34 -3.01 -10.03 8.34
CA ILE A 34 -2.20 -10.98 7.55
C ILE A 34 -2.55 -12.44 7.89
N VAL A 35 -2.72 -12.76 9.17
CA VAL A 35 -3.07 -14.09 9.64
C VAL A 35 -4.49 -14.47 9.23
N GLU A 36 -5.48 -13.60 9.44
CA GLU A 36 -6.89 -13.81 9.08
C GLU A 36 -7.08 -14.03 7.58
N HIS A 37 -6.30 -13.33 6.76
CA HIS A 37 -6.32 -13.52 5.32
C HIS A 37 -5.50 -14.70 4.83
N GLY A 38 -4.89 -15.50 5.73
CA GLY A 38 -4.07 -16.66 5.40
C GLY A 38 -2.82 -16.28 4.59
N LEU A 39 -2.20 -15.16 4.90
CA LEU A 39 -1.03 -14.60 4.22
C LEU A 39 0.25 -14.75 5.05
N THR A 40 0.27 -15.67 6.00
CA THR A 40 1.38 -15.90 6.95
C THR A 40 2.71 -16.20 6.27
N ASP A 41 2.71 -16.71 5.05
CA ASP A 41 3.92 -16.90 4.24
C ASP A 41 4.70 -15.61 3.99
N TYR A 42 4.07 -14.44 4.11
CA TYR A 42 4.73 -13.14 4.12
C TYR A 42 5.90 -13.12 5.13
N TYR A 43 5.71 -13.69 6.33
CA TYR A 43 6.76 -13.72 7.36
C TYR A 43 7.92 -14.67 7.05
N LYS A 44 7.71 -15.66 6.16
CA LYS A 44 8.77 -16.53 5.66
C LYS A 44 9.65 -15.86 4.61
N PHE A 45 9.05 -15.02 3.76
CA PHE A 45 9.73 -14.45 2.60
C PHE A 45 10.23 -13.02 2.81
N ARG A 46 9.80 -12.35 3.86
CA ARG A 46 10.22 -10.97 4.12
C ARG A 46 11.69 -10.93 4.53
N THR A 47 12.44 -10.02 3.91
CA THR A 47 13.90 -9.84 4.13
C THR A 47 14.22 -8.69 5.08
N ALA A 48 13.26 -7.79 5.35
CA ALA A 48 13.42 -6.64 6.24
C ALA A 48 12.10 -6.35 6.98
N PRO A 49 12.16 -5.70 8.16
CA PRO A 49 10.97 -5.16 8.81
C PRO A 49 10.27 -4.14 7.89
N ALA A 50 8.94 -4.09 7.96
CA ALA A 50 8.16 -3.05 7.28
C ALA A 50 8.53 -1.67 7.84
N ALA A 51 8.53 -0.64 6.99
CA ALA A 51 8.69 0.73 7.45
C ALA A 51 7.55 1.08 8.43
N LYS A 52 7.86 1.86 9.47
CA LYS A 52 6.85 2.33 10.41
C LYS A 52 5.93 3.30 9.68
N ALA A 53 4.62 3.06 9.74
CA ALA A 53 3.63 4.10 9.45
C ALA A 53 3.77 5.19 10.53
N GLU A 54 4.19 6.39 10.15
CA GLU A 54 4.61 7.40 11.13
C GLU A 54 3.45 8.04 11.90
N ASN A 55 2.19 7.91 11.51
CA ASN A 55 1.10 8.56 12.24
C ASN A 55 -0.26 7.86 12.07
N GLY A 56 -0.69 7.09 13.05
CA GLY A 56 -2.02 6.47 13.04
C GLY A 56 -3.21 7.44 13.07
N LEU A 57 -3.01 8.70 13.45
CA LEU A 57 -4.04 9.75 13.38
C LEU A 57 -4.17 10.33 11.97
N GLU A 58 -3.07 10.38 11.21
CA GLU A 58 -3.10 10.77 9.79
C GLU A 58 -3.73 9.67 8.93
N GLU A 59 -3.60 8.42 9.32
CA GLU A 59 -4.16 7.28 8.61
C GLU A 59 -5.70 7.31 8.60
N GLN A 60 -6.35 7.62 9.73
CA GLN A 60 -7.80 7.81 9.77
C GLN A 60 -8.26 9.01 8.93
N ALA A 61 -7.57 10.13 9.01
CA ALA A 61 -7.85 11.30 8.18
C ALA A 61 -7.66 11.02 6.68
N ILE A 62 -6.63 10.24 6.33
CA ILE A 62 -6.40 9.78 4.95
C ILE A 62 -7.54 8.86 4.51
N LEU A 63 -7.95 7.89 5.32
CA LEU A 63 -9.04 6.97 5.01
C LEU A 63 -10.38 7.68 4.76
N GLU A 64 -10.67 8.75 5.52
CA GLU A 64 -11.85 9.59 5.30
C GLU A 64 -11.78 10.39 4.00
N GLN A 65 -10.57 10.80 3.60
CA GLN A 65 -10.34 11.53 2.36
C GLN A 65 -10.32 10.65 1.11
N LEU A 66 -10.18 9.33 1.25
CA LEU A 66 -10.11 8.44 0.08
C LEU A 66 -11.38 8.47 -0.79
N SER A 67 -12.54 8.80 -0.21
CA SER A 67 -13.79 8.91 -0.97
C SER A 67 -13.75 9.98 -2.07
N ILE A 68 -12.84 10.96 -1.98
CA ILE A 68 -12.67 11.98 -3.02
C ILE A 68 -12.22 11.35 -4.35
N PHE A 69 -11.49 10.23 -4.30
CA PHE A 69 -11.02 9.50 -5.49
C PHE A 69 -12.14 8.74 -6.22
N ASP A 70 -13.35 8.70 -5.66
CA ASP A 70 -14.51 8.13 -6.34
C ASP A 70 -15.24 9.15 -7.24
N ALA A 71 -14.89 10.45 -7.14
CA ALA A 71 -15.44 11.49 -7.99
C ALA A 71 -15.01 11.28 -9.46
N ALA A 72 -15.99 11.24 -10.37
CA ALA A 72 -15.75 10.92 -11.79
C ALA A 72 -14.81 11.94 -12.46
N GLU A 73 -14.90 13.22 -12.07
CA GLU A 73 -14.05 14.28 -12.58
C GLU A 73 -12.58 14.04 -12.25
N LEU A 74 -12.28 13.56 -11.04
CA LEU A 74 -10.91 13.24 -10.64
C LEU A 74 -10.41 11.95 -11.28
N GLN A 75 -11.28 10.94 -11.42
CA GLN A 75 -10.92 9.67 -12.05
C GLN A 75 -10.49 9.85 -13.52
N ALA A 76 -11.01 10.85 -14.23
CA ALA A 76 -10.67 11.10 -15.63
C ALA A 76 -9.16 11.30 -15.85
N ASP A 77 -8.42 11.77 -14.85
CA ASP A 77 -7.00 12.10 -14.98
C ASP A 77 -6.08 10.88 -14.79
N PHE A 78 -6.54 9.82 -14.12
CA PHE A 78 -5.67 8.68 -13.75
C PHE A 78 -6.32 7.30 -13.88
N VAL A 79 -7.62 7.22 -14.15
CA VAL A 79 -8.33 5.96 -14.39
C VAL A 79 -8.56 5.78 -15.88
N THR A 80 -8.18 4.61 -16.39
CA THR A 80 -8.48 4.22 -17.77
C THR A 80 -9.75 3.39 -17.78
N ASP A 81 -10.70 3.77 -18.63
CA ASP A 81 -11.95 3.04 -18.86
C ASP A 81 -11.72 1.96 -19.92
N GLU A 82 -11.96 0.71 -19.57
CA GLU A 82 -11.82 -0.45 -20.44
C GLU A 82 -13.17 -1.16 -20.66
N GLY A 83 -14.22 -0.39 -20.84
CA GLY A 83 -15.58 -0.87 -21.06
C GLY A 83 -16.29 -1.22 -19.76
N GLN A 84 -16.41 -2.50 -19.40
CA GLN A 84 -17.01 -2.91 -18.13
C GLN A 84 -16.04 -2.82 -16.94
N LEU A 85 -14.75 -2.75 -17.24
CA LEU A 85 -13.70 -2.67 -16.22
C LEU A 85 -13.05 -1.30 -16.24
N LYS A 86 -12.52 -0.91 -15.10
CA LYS A 86 -11.63 0.25 -14.95
C LYS A 86 -10.24 -0.22 -14.56
N SER A 87 -9.22 0.55 -14.94
CA SER A 87 -7.84 0.30 -14.53
C SER A 87 -7.18 1.57 -14.00
N VAL A 88 -6.30 1.41 -13.01
CA VAL A 88 -5.54 2.50 -12.40
C VAL A 88 -4.11 2.06 -12.14
N GLN A 89 -3.17 3.00 -12.33
CA GLN A 89 -1.84 2.88 -11.77
C GLN A 89 -1.78 3.60 -10.42
N LEU A 90 -1.18 2.94 -9.44
CA LEU A 90 -1.01 3.46 -8.09
C LEU A 90 0.48 3.55 -7.76
N THR A 91 0.88 4.61 -7.08
CA THR A 91 2.17 4.70 -6.40
C THR A 91 1.99 4.14 -5.00
N LEU A 92 2.92 3.29 -4.58
CA LEU A 92 2.88 2.61 -3.30
C LEU A 92 3.99 3.12 -2.39
N GLU A 93 3.66 3.37 -1.13
CA GLU A 93 4.62 3.72 -0.09
C GLU A 93 4.80 2.53 0.86
N GLY A 94 6.02 2.38 1.41
CA GLY A 94 6.34 1.31 2.37
C GLY A 94 6.74 -0.01 1.74
N ILE A 95 6.80 -0.14 0.42
CA ILE A 95 7.33 -1.32 -0.26
C ILE A 95 8.85 -1.36 -0.14
N THR A 96 9.38 -2.46 0.40
CA THR A 96 10.82 -2.63 0.62
C THR A 96 11.39 -3.90 -0.02
N CYS A 97 10.57 -4.91 -0.32
CA CYS A 97 11.06 -6.19 -0.83
C CYS A 97 9.99 -6.93 -1.64
N ALA A 98 10.40 -7.99 -2.33
CA ALA A 98 9.51 -8.82 -3.15
C ALA A 98 8.36 -9.45 -2.34
N ALA A 99 8.57 -9.75 -1.05
CA ALA A 99 7.51 -10.28 -0.19
C ALA A 99 6.37 -9.27 0.02
N CYS A 100 6.69 -7.96 0.05
CA CYS A 100 5.68 -6.92 0.11
C CYS A 100 4.79 -6.93 -1.15
N GLY A 101 5.39 -7.02 -2.32
CA GLY A 101 4.66 -7.13 -3.58
C GLY A 101 3.75 -8.36 -3.61
N TRP A 102 4.30 -9.52 -3.25
CA TRP A 102 3.54 -10.76 -3.16
C TRP A 102 2.36 -10.66 -2.17
N LEU A 103 2.56 -10.07 -0.99
CA LEU A 103 1.51 -9.87 0.00
C LEU A 103 0.36 -9.03 -0.57
N ILE A 104 0.67 -7.91 -1.19
CA ILE A 104 -0.31 -7.01 -1.78
C ILE A 104 -1.10 -7.74 -2.89
N GLU A 105 -0.41 -8.37 -3.83
CA GLU A 105 -1.04 -9.10 -4.93
C GLU A 105 -1.95 -10.21 -4.42
N ARG A 106 -1.50 -10.97 -3.43
CA ARG A 106 -2.25 -12.05 -2.83
C ARG A 106 -3.46 -11.58 -2.04
N HIS A 107 -3.36 -10.45 -1.34
CA HIS A 107 -4.48 -9.83 -0.63
C HIS A 107 -5.53 -9.35 -1.62
N LEU A 108 -5.13 -8.53 -2.59
CA LEU A 108 -6.05 -7.96 -3.58
C LEU A 108 -6.73 -9.01 -4.46
N SER A 109 -6.05 -10.11 -4.77
CA SER A 109 -6.65 -11.20 -5.57
C SER A 109 -7.83 -11.90 -4.88
N LYS A 110 -8.03 -11.69 -3.57
CA LYS A 110 -9.17 -12.22 -2.81
C LYS A 110 -10.33 -11.24 -2.69
N VAL A 111 -10.13 -10.00 -3.09
CA VAL A 111 -11.13 -8.94 -2.98
C VAL A 111 -12.11 -9.07 -4.15
N ALA A 112 -13.40 -9.21 -3.83
CA ALA A 112 -14.44 -9.28 -4.84
C ALA A 112 -14.51 -7.97 -5.66
N GLY A 113 -14.65 -8.08 -6.96
CA GLY A 113 -14.66 -6.93 -7.88
C GLY A 113 -13.28 -6.58 -8.46
N ILE A 114 -12.17 -7.07 -7.90
CA ILE A 114 -10.84 -6.93 -8.51
C ILE A 114 -10.63 -8.08 -9.50
N SER A 115 -10.44 -7.74 -10.78
CA SER A 115 -10.24 -8.73 -11.84
C SER A 115 -8.76 -9.04 -12.10
N GLN A 116 -7.89 -8.05 -11.92
CA GLN A 116 -6.44 -8.19 -12.10
C GLN A 116 -5.69 -7.20 -11.21
N ASN A 117 -4.57 -7.63 -10.67
CA ASN A 117 -3.63 -6.77 -9.97
C ASN A 117 -2.19 -7.21 -10.25
N SER A 118 -1.26 -6.27 -10.22
CA SER A 118 0.17 -6.54 -10.31
C SER A 118 0.97 -5.46 -9.59
N VAL A 119 2.05 -5.85 -8.94
CA VAL A 119 2.92 -4.95 -8.17
C VAL A 119 4.35 -5.01 -8.70
N ASN A 120 4.87 -3.85 -9.08
CA ASN A 120 6.27 -3.69 -9.44
C ASN A 120 7.02 -3.05 -8.25
N VAL A 121 7.77 -3.86 -7.54
CA VAL A 121 8.52 -3.44 -6.34
C VAL A 121 9.63 -2.45 -6.68
N SER A 122 10.28 -2.61 -7.84
CA SER A 122 11.40 -1.74 -8.24
C SER A 122 10.97 -0.31 -8.54
N THR A 123 9.73 -0.13 -9.01
CA THR A 123 9.16 1.19 -9.30
C THR A 123 8.19 1.67 -8.23
N SER A 124 7.93 0.86 -7.20
CA SER A 124 6.91 1.11 -6.18
C SER A 124 5.54 1.43 -6.77
N ARG A 125 5.13 0.66 -7.79
CA ARG A 125 3.86 0.85 -8.48
C ARG A 125 3.01 -0.41 -8.44
N ALA A 126 1.68 -0.20 -8.36
CA ALA A 126 0.70 -1.24 -8.61
C ALA A 126 -0.19 -0.85 -9.78
N MET A 127 -0.62 -1.85 -10.54
CA MET A 127 -1.72 -1.74 -11.49
C MET A 127 -2.88 -2.58 -10.99
N VAL A 128 -4.06 -1.99 -10.95
CA VAL A 128 -5.28 -2.67 -10.51
C VAL A 128 -6.36 -2.47 -11.56
N LYS A 129 -7.02 -3.60 -11.95
CA LYS A 129 -8.23 -3.60 -12.77
C LYS A 129 -9.39 -4.10 -11.93
N TRP A 130 -10.52 -3.41 -12.01
CA TRP A 130 -11.69 -3.75 -11.22
C TRP A 130 -13.00 -3.48 -11.95
N ASP A 131 -14.06 -4.08 -11.46
CA ASP A 131 -15.43 -3.82 -11.88
C ASP A 131 -16.02 -2.73 -10.97
N PRO A 132 -16.31 -1.52 -11.50
CA PRO A 132 -16.85 -0.42 -10.72
C PRO A 132 -18.26 -0.67 -10.19
N ALA A 133 -18.96 -1.69 -10.70
CA ALA A 133 -20.27 -2.09 -10.16
C ALA A 133 -20.15 -2.87 -8.83
N HIS A 134 -18.97 -3.41 -8.52
CA HIS A 134 -18.73 -4.26 -7.36
C HIS A 134 -17.88 -3.60 -6.29
N ILE A 135 -16.92 -2.75 -6.67
CA ILE A 135 -16.00 -2.10 -5.73
C ILE A 135 -15.60 -0.72 -6.25
N SER A 136 -15.51 0.28 -5.36
CA SER A 136 -15.03 1.62 -5.69
C SER A 136 -13.51 1.74 -5.56
N LEU A 137 -12.92 2.79 -6.14
CA LEU A 137 -11.49 3.05 -6.02
C LEU A 137 -11.09 3.33 -4.56
N SER A 138 -11.90 4.07 -3.82
CA SER A 138 -11.64 4.34 -2.41
C SER A 138 -11.59 3.06 -1.57
N GLU A 139 -12.46 2.09 -1.87
CA GLU A 139 -12.45 0.79 -1.20
C GLU A 139 -11.20 -0.02 -1.55
N ILE A 140 -10.74 0.04 -2.81
CA ILE A 140 -9.47 -0.58 -3.23
C ILE A 140 -8.31 0.04 -2.44
N LEU A 141 -8.25 1.37 -2.32
CA LEU A 141 -7.20 2.05 -1.56
C LEU A 141 -7.21 1.66 -0.07
N LYS A 142 -8.39 1.46 0.53
CA LYS A 142 -8.54 0.95 1.89
C LYS A 142 -7.99 -0.48 2.05
N GLN A 143 -8.06 -1.31 1.00
CA GLN A 143 -7.45 -2.65 1.06
C GLN A 143 -5.93 -2.61 1.18
N PHE A 144 -5.27 -1.63 0.56
CA PHE A 144 -3.83 -1.42 0.77
C PHE A 144 -3.53 -0.99 2.21
N ALA A 145 -4.31 -0.04 2.74
CA ALA A 145 -4.16 0.44 4.11
C ALA A 145 -4.37 -0.68 5.14
N ALA A 146 -5.34 -1.57 4.93
CA ALA A 146 -5.63 -2.70 5.82
C ALA A 146 -4.43 -3.64 6.04
N ILE A 147 -3.52 -3.72 5.07
CA ILE A 147 -2.29 -4.53 5.18
C ILE A 147 -1.04 -3.67 5.40
N GLY A 148 -1.22 -2.38 5.78
CA GLY A 148 -0.14 -1.48 6.20
C GLY A 148 0.62 -0.78 5.07
N TYR A 149 0.02 -0.64 3.88
CA TYR A 149 0.61 0.11 2.76
C TYR A 149 -0.25 1.30 2.38
N THR A 150 0.39 2.40 2.02
CA THR A 150 -0.31 3.56 1.45
C THR A 150 -0.24 3.49 -0.06
N ALA A 151 -1.39 3.64 -0.72
CA ALA A 151 -1.51 3.69 -2.16
C ALA A 151 -2.16 5.01 -2.60
N ARG A 152 -1.62 5.63 -3.63
CA ARG A 152 -2.16 6.87 -4.23
C ARG A 152 -2.25 6.73 -5.74
N PRO A 153 -3.27 7.26 -6.41
CA PRO A 153 -3.30 7.31 -7.86
C PRO A 153 -2.03 7.94 -8.43
N PHE A 154 -1.49 7.33 -9.49
CA PHE A 154 -0.32 7.83 -10.16
C PHE A 154 -0.73 8.89 -11.18
N SER A 155 -0.24 10.12 -11.01
CA SER A 155 -0.33 11.18 -12.01
C SER A 155 0.99 11.29 -12.76
N ALA A 156 0.94 11.19 -14.08
CA ALA A 156 2.13 11.33 -14.92
C ALA A 156 2.74 12.73 -14.80
N GLU A 157 1.90 13.75 -14.62
CA GLU A 157 2.34 15.16 -14.48
C GLU A 157 3.07 15.38 -13.14
N GLU A 158 2.56 14.85 -12.05
CA GLU A 158 3.23 14.94 -10.74
C GLU A 158 4.57 14.23 -10.75
N HIS A 159 4.65 13.08 -11.42
CA HIS A 159 5.91 12.33 -11.54
C HIS A 159 6.95 13.11 -12.34
N GLU A 160 6.56 13.71 -13.45
CA GLU A 160 7.45 14.55 -14.27
C GLU A 160 7.94 15.77 -13.49
N GLN A 161 7.07 16.44 -12.74
CA GLN A 161 7.43 17.58 -11.89
C GLN A 161 8.40 17.15 -10.76
N MET A 162 8.16 16.02 -10.11
CA MET A 162 9.06 15.49 -9.09
C MET A 162 10.42 15.10 -9.68
N TYR A 163 10.43 14.44 -10.84
CA TYR A 163 11.66 14.08 -11.54
C TYR A 163 12.48 15.31 -11.91
N GLN A 164 11.84 16.32 -12.48
CA GLN A 164 12.50 17.59 -12.84
C GLN A 164 13.02 18.34 -11.61
N ALA A 165 12.28 18.33 -10.49
CA ALA A 165 12.72 18.94 -9.24
C ALA A 165 13.94 18.21 -8.65
N GLN A 166 13.94 16.87 -8.65
CA GLN A 166 15.09 16.08 -8.22
C GLN A 166 16.31 16.28 -9.13
N HIS A 167 16.08 16.31 -10.45
CA HIS A 167 17.16 16.52 -11.43
C HIS A 167 17.79 17.91 -11.29
N LYS A 168 16.98 18.95 -11.10
CA LYS A 168 17.49 20.31 -10.80
C LYS A 168 18.29 20.36 -9.50
N ARG A 169 17.82 19.65 -8.46
CA ARG A 169 18.52 19.58 -7.17
C ARG A 169 19.86 18.87 -7.30
N PHE A 170 19.91 17.78 -8.06
CA PHE A 170 21.12 17.01 -8.33
C PHE A 170 22.15 17.80 -9.13
N ILE A 171 21.72 18.49 -10.20
CA ILE A 171 22.61 19.37 -11.01
C ILE A 171 23.18 20.50 -10.15
N LYS A 172 22.36 21.10 -9.28
CA LYS A 172 22.81 22.16 -8.37
C LYS A 172 23.83 21.67 -7.33
N GLN A 173 23.70 20.43 -6.86
CA GLN A 173 24.66 19.79 -5.96
C GLN A 173 25.99 19.45 -6.66
N LEU A 174 25.96 19.17 -7.95
CA LEU A 174 27.16 18.92 -8.75
C LEU A 174 27.92 20.19 -9.17
N GLY A 175 27.42 21.38 -8.83
CA GLY A 175 28.05 22.65 -9.19
C GLY A 175 28.04 22.98 -10.69
N LEU A 176 27.12 22.40 -11.44
CA LEU A 176 26.96 22.55 -12.88
C LEU A 176 25.87 23.60 -13.24
N ALA A 177 25.59 24.56 -12.36
CA ALA A 177 24.64 25.66 -12.58
C ALA A 177 25.38 26.97 -12.68
#